data_98d9b569ef1fd8055fa034ffe3ece0ae
#
_entry.id   98d9b569ef1fd8055fa034ffe3ece0ae
#
_cell.length_a   1.000
_cell.length_b   1.000
_cell.length_c   1.000
_cell.angle_alpha   90.00
_cell.angle_beta   90.00
_cell.angle_gamma   90.00
#
_symmetry.space_group_name_H-M   'P 1'
#
loop_
_entity.id
_entity.type
_entity.pdbx_description
1 polymer ?
#
loop_
_entity_poly.entity_id
_entity_poly.type
_entity_poly.pdbx_seq_one_letter_code
_entity_poly.pdbx_strand_id
1 'polypeptide(L)'
;MIVLDRTVRAGSVAIAAVCRVTIDVIPHGRGDGTGIAAWASKTPLAILVAQDRRIRALSPTGEDLPMPELEALAPGAATRFRARVAQG
;
A
#
# COMPACT_ATOMS: atom_id res chain seq x y z
N MET A 1 -2.64 9.49 3.28
CA MET A 1 -2.22 9.19 1.90
C MET A 1 -2.23 7.69 1.69
N ILE A 2 -2.78 7.25 0.59
CA ILE A 2 -2.84 5.82 0.27
C ILE A 2 -1.80 5.54 -0.80
N VAL A 3 -0.97 4.54 -0.57
CA VAL A 3 0.11 4.17 -1.47
C VAL A 3 0.06 2.69 -1.79
N LEU A 4 0.46 2.36 -3.01
CA LEU A 4 0.74 0.99 -3.41
C LEU A 4 2.23 0.76 -3.15
N ASP A 5 2.53 -0.08 -2.19
CA ASP A 5 3.90 -0.34 -1.77
C ASP A 5 4.65 -1.14 -2.85
N ARG A 6 5.94 -1.38 -2.61
CA ARG A 6 6.78 -2.07 -3.56
C ARG A 6 6.27 -3.48 -3.85
N THR A 7 6.31 -3.87 -5.13
CA THR A 7 5.94 -5.21 -5.55
C THR A 7 7.08 -6.19 -5.22
N VAL A 8 6.73 -7.28 -4.57
CA VAL A 8 7.65 -8.37 -4.26
C VAL A 8 7.27 -9.57 -5.10
N ARG A 9 8.25 -10.23 -5.69
CA ARG A 9 8.04 -11.42 -6.50
C ARG A 9 8.64 -12.63 -5.83
N ALA A 10 7.87 -13.73 -5.84
CA ALA A 10 8.33 -15.02 -5.35
C ALA A 10 7.84 -16.07 -6.35
N GLY A 11 8.76 -16.58 -7.17
CA GLY A 11 8.40 -17.50 -8.24
C GLY A 11 7.45 -16.84 -9.24
N SER A 12 6.30 -17.47 -9.47
CA SER A 12 5.28 -16.96 -10.39
C SER A 12 4.27 -16.01 -9.73
N VAL A 13 4.47 -15.68 -8.47
CA VAL A 13 3.55 -14.84 -7.70
C VAL A 13 4.16 -13.47 -7.48
N ALA A 14 3.37 -12.42 -7.70
CA ALA A 14 3.76 -11.05 -7.37
C ALA A 14 2.77 -10.52 -6.32
N ILE A 15 3.30 -9.82 -5.33
CA ILE A 15 2.51 -9.33 -4.20
C ILE A 15 2.87 -7.87 -3.93
N ALA A 16 1.88 -7.05 -3.66
CA ALA A 16 2.08 -5.68 -3.20
C ALA A 16 1.00 -5.31 -2.19
N ALA A 17 1.40 -4.56 -1.18
CA ALA A 17 0.46 -4.08 -0.18
C ALA A 17 -0.05 -2.69 -0.56
N VAL A 18 -1.33 -2.45 -0.29
CA VAL A 18 -1.93 -1.13 -0.34
C VAL A 18 -2.00 -0.63 1.08
N CYS A 19 -1.36 0.50 1.35
CA CYS A 19 -1.23 1.02 2.71
C CYS A 19 -1.75 2.44 2.80
N ARG A 20 -2.29 2.77 3.97
CA ARG A 20 -2.51 4.16 4.35
C ARG A 20 -1.26 4.63 5.09
N VAL A 21 -0.69 5.73 4.64
CA VAL A 21 0.46 6.33 5.27
C VAL A 21 0.02 7.60 5.98
N THR A 22 0.33 7.69 7.27
CA THR A 22 0.08 8.87 8.06
C THR A 22 1.42 9.41 8.53
N ILE A 23 1.65 10.70 8.33
CA ILE A 23 2.87 11.36 8.77
C ILE A 23 2.49 12.37 9.83
N ASP A 24 3.05 12.20 11.02
CA ASP A 24 2.86 13.13 12.12
C ASP A 24 4.14 13.92 12.33
N VAL A 25 3.99 15.24 12.40
CA VAL A 25 5.10 16.15 12.65
C VAL A 25 4.79 16.92 13.91
N ILE A 26 5.67 16.79 14.90
CA ILE A 26 5.54 17.53 16.14
C ILE A 26 6.75 18.45 16.28
N PRO A 27 6.55 19.77 16.30
CA PRO A 27 7.65 20.68 16.53
C PRO A 27 8.13 20.57 17.98
N HIS A 28 9.43 20.42 18.14
CA HIS A 28 10.07 20.48 19.44
C HIS A 28 10.55 21.90 19.71
N GLY A 29 9.72 22.69 20.36
CA GLY A 29 10.07 24.05 20.70
C GLY A 29 11.03 24.10 21.87
N ARG A 30 12.30 23.91 21.64
CA ARG A 30 13.31 24.01 22.68
C ARG A 30 14.21 25.21 22.45
N GLY A 31 13.71 26.37 22.72
CA GLY A 31 14.52 27.56 22.68
C GLY A 31 15.07 27.96 21.34
N ASP A 32 15.71 27.08 20.63
CA ASP A 32 16.24 27.36 19.29
C ASP A 32 15.27 27.10 18.17
N GLY A 33 14.15 26.46 18.47
CA GLY A 33 13.08 26.24 17.50
C GLY A 33 13.42 25.31 16.32
N THR A 34 14.52 24.59 16.41
CA THR A 34 14.98 23.77 15.27
C THR A 34 14.60 22.31 15.37
N GLY A 35 14.11 21.86 16.52
CA GLY A 35 13.77 20.46 16.69
C GLY A 35 12.43 20.13 16.08
N ILE A 36 12.41 19.17 15.17
CA ILE A 36 11.19 18.61 14.59
C ILE A 36 11.24 17.11 14.77
N ALA A 37 10.22 16.54 15.40
CA ALA A 37 10.02 15.11 15.42
C ALA A 37 9.00 14.76 14.35
N ALA A 38 9.34 13.84 13.49
CA ALA A 38 8.44 13.35 12.49
C ALA A 38 8.49 11.83 12.47
N TRP A 39 7.32 11.20 12.39
CA TRP A 39 7.25 9.77 12.19
C TRP A 39 6.11 9.43 11.28
N ALA A 40 6.29 8.30 10.58
CA ALA A 40 5.29 7.80 9.65
C ALA A 40 4.74 6.48 10.15
N SER A 41 3.44 6.31 10.02
CA SER A 41 2.76 5.05 10.30
C SER A 41 2.19 4.52 9.01
N LYS A 42 2.34 3.21 8.77
CA LYS A 42 1.71 2.53 7.65
C LYS A 42 0.69 1.55 8.18
N THR A 43 -0.54 1.66 7.67
CA THR A 43 -1.61 0.74 8.00
C THR A 43 -1.99 -0.02 6.74
N PRO A 44 -1.86 -1.34 6.71
CA PRO A 44 -2.26 -2.11 5.53
C PRO A 44 -3.77 -2.06 5.36
N LEU A 45 -4.21 -1.79 4.13
CA LEU A 45 -5.63 -1.75 3.77
C LEU A 45 -6.01 -2.96 2.94
N ALA A 46 -5.09 -3.46 2.12
CA ALA A 46 -5.33 -4.58 1.23
C ALA A 46 -4.00 -5.16 0.77
N ILE A 47 -4.05 -6.40 0.31
CA ILE A 47 -2.92 -7.08 -0.30
C ILE A 47 -3.34 -7.49 -1.70
N LEU A 48 -2.56 -7.11 -2.70
CA LEU A 48 -2.80 -7.48 -4.09
C LEU A 48 -1.88 -8.63 -4.45
N VAL A 49 -2.45 -9.63 -5.10
CA VAL A 49 -1.72 -10.85 -5.49
C VAL A 49 -1.96 -11.10 -6.98
N ALA A 50 -0.88 -11.23 -7.73
CA ALA A 50 -0.94 -11.63 -9.13
C ALA A 50 -0.37 -13.03 -9.28
N GLN A 51 -1.17 -13.91 -9.85
CA GLN A 51 -0.79 -15.30 -10.11
C GLN A 51 -1.61 -15.81 -11.30
N ASP A 52 -0.96 -16.51 -12.22
CA ASP A 52 -1.62 -17.12 -13.40
C ASP A 52 -2.44 -16.08 -14.20
N ARG A 53 -1.88 -14.90 -14.38
CA ARG A 53 -2.51 -13.77 -15.09
C ARG A 53 -3.78 -13.25 -14.42
N ARG A 54 -4.00 -13.62 -13.17
CA ARG A 54 -5.14 -13.13 -12.38
C ARG A 54 -4.64 -12.25 -11.27
N ILE A 55 -5.42 -11.22 -10.98
CA ILE A 55 -5.15 -10.34 -9.86
C ILE A 55 -6.28 -10.50 -8.86
N ARG A 56 -5.89 -10.76 -7.62
CA ARG A 56 -6.81 -10.85 -6.50
C ARG A 56 -6.44 -9.80 -5.48
N ALA A 57 -7.44 -9.35 -4.76
CA ALA A 57 -7.23 -8.50 -3.60
C ALA A 57 -7.67 -9.25 -2.35
N LEU A 58 -6.89 -9.12 -1.30
CA LEU A 58 -7.20 -9.70 0.00
C LEU A 58 -7.24 -8.59 1.04
N SER A 59 -8.09 -8.79 2.06
CA SER A 59 -8.05 -7.94 3.23
C SER A 59 -6.75 -8.20 4.01
N PRO A 60 -6.38 -7.34 4.97
CA PRO A 60 -5.20 -7.58 5.80
C PRO A 60 -5.25 -8.89 6.59
N THR A 61 -6.44 -9.44 6.81
CA THR A 61 -6.61 -10.71 7.50
C THR A 61 -6.66 -11.91 6.56
N GLY A 62 -6.50 -11.69 5.24
CA GLY A 62 -6.43 -12.76 4.26
C GLY A 62 -7.75 -13.15 3.63
N GLU A 63 -8.81 -12.41 3.87
CA GLU A 63 -10.11 -12.66 3.25
C GLU A 63 -10.18 -12.04 1.87
N ASP A 64 -10.94 -12.64 0.97
CA ASP A 64 -11.14 -12.08 -0.37
C ASP A 64 -11.77 -10.70 -0.27
N LEU A 65 -11.20 -9.76 -1.02
CA LEU A 65 -11.68 -8.40 -1.11
C LEU A 65 -12.17 -8.18 -2.54
N PRO A 66 -13.48 -7.98 -2.75
CA PRO A 66 -14.00 -7.73 -4.10
C PRO A 66 -13.38 -6.49 -4.73
N MET A 67 -13.16 -6.52 -6.03
CA MET A 67 -12.55 -5.41 -6.76
C MET A 67 -13.28 -4.07 -6.57
N PRO A 68 -14.61 -4.01 -6.56
CA PRO A 68 -15.30 -2.74 -6.28
C PRO A 68 -14.97 -2.17 -4.90
N GLU A 69 -14.78 -3.03 -3.90
CA GLU A 69 -14.38 -2.57 -2.56
C GLU A 69 -12.95 -2.07 -2.56
N LEU A 70 -12.05 -2.75 -3.26
CA LEU A 70 -10.68 -2.30 -3.41
C LEU A 70 -10.65 -0.93 -4.08
N GLU A 71 -11.43 -0.74 -5.14
CA GLU A 71 -11.46 0.52 -5.88
C GLU A 71 -12.00 1.65 -5.00
N ALA A 72 -12.94 1.36 -4.12
CA ALA A 72 -13.44 2.35 -3.16
C ALA A 72 -12.37 2.73 -2.13
N LEU A 73 -11.57 1.76 -1.67
CA LEU A 73 -10.51 2.00 -0.70
C LEU A 73 -9.30 2.71 -1.33
N ALA A 74 -8.92 2.32 -2.53
CA ALA A 74 -7.70 2.78 -3.17
C ALA A 74 -7.91 2.89 -4.68
N PRO A 75 -8.52 3.98 -5.15
CA PRO A 75 -8.79 4.16 -6.58
C PRO A 75 -7.53 4.02 -7.43
N GLY A 76 -7.60 3.19 -8.46
CA GLY A 76 -6.51 2.98 -9.40
C GLY A 76 -5.41 2.01 -8.93
N ALA A 77 -5.50 1.47 -7.73
CA ALA A 77 -4.46 0.58 -7.20
C ALA A 77 -4.30 -0.68 -8.03
N ALA A 78 -5.40 -1.32 -8.40
CA ALA A 78 -5.36 -2.53 -9.22
C ALA A 78 -4.72 -2.27 -10.59
N THR A 79 -5.05 -1.15 -11.21
CA THR A 79 -4.51 -0.77 -12.51
C THR A 79 -3.00 -0.55 -12.42
N ARG A 80 -2.54 0.16 -11.38
CA ARG A 80 -1.12 0.39 -11.17
C ARG A 80 -0.36 -0.90 -10.89
N PHE A 81 -0.94 -1.77 -10.08
CA PHE A 81 -0.33 -3.06 -9.77
C PHE A 81 -0.20 -3.92 -11.02
N ARG A 82 -1.27 -3.97 -11.83
CA ARG A 82 -1.26 -4.72 -13.09
C ARG A 82 -0.16 -4.24 -14.02
N ALA A 83 0.03 -2.93 -14.10
CA ALA A 83 1.11 -2.34 -14.90
C ALA A 83 2.49 -2.74 -14.38
N ARG A 84 2.70 -2.75 -13.07
CA ARG A 84 3.97 -3.16 -12.49
C ARG A 84 4.26 -4.63 -12.76
N VAL A 85 3.26 -5.49 -12.65
CA VAL A 85 3.41 -6.92 -12.90
C VAL A 85 3.77 -7.18 -14.36
N ALA A 86 3.16 -6.42 -15.28
CA ALA A 86 3.43 -6.56 -16.72
C ALA A 86 4.84 -6.14 -17.09
N GLN A 87 5.43 -5.21 -16.34
CA GLN A 87 6.79 -4.72 -16.61
C GLN A 87 7.87 -5.63 -16.08
N GLY A 88 7.51 -6.46 -15.15
CA GLY A 88 8.44 -7.19 -14.40
C GLY A 88 8.92 -8.47 -14.82
#